data_31a2ad31a14870651ec54f3e220c6473
#
_entry.id   31a2ad31a14870651ec54f3e220c6473
#
_cell.length_a   1.000
_cell.length_b   1.000
_cell.length_c   1.000
_cell.angle_alpha   90.00
_cell.angle_beta   90.00
_cell.angle_gamma   90.00
#
_symmetry.space_group_name_H-M   'P 1'
#
loop_
_entity.id
_entity.type
_entity.pdbx_description
1 polymer ?
#
loop_
_entity_poly.entity_id
_entity_poly.type
_entity_poly.pdbx_seq_one_letter_code
_entity_poly.pdbx_strand_id
1 'polypeptide(L)'
;MATINELQLAKELIKFPTVTPVDAGIMKFLEKKLKTLGFKTKVLEFREKDSKPVKNIYARLGNKGPNFCYAGHLDVVPAGNLKDWTVNPFKPSVKKGYLIGRGANDMKSSIAAFVSAVSNFVAKKREFNGSISLLITGDEEGVAINGTKK
;
A
#
# COMPACT_ATOMS: atom_id res chain seq x y z
N MET A 1 -19.45 10.17 1.23
CA MET A 1 -18.50 9.38 0.40
C MET A 1 -18.69 7.91 0.74
N ALA A 2 -18.54 7.01 -0.24
CA ALA A 2 -18.56 5.58 0.04
C ALA A 2 -17.31 5.18 0.84
N THR A 3 -17.47 4.36 1.86
CA THR A 3 -16.35 3.83 2.66
C THR A 3 -15.64 2.71 1.93
N ILE A 4 -14.34 2.57 2.16
CA ILE A 4 -13.52 1.51 1.57
C ILE A 4 -13.54 0.31 2.51
N ASN A 5 -13.90 -0.86 1.97
CA ASN A 5 -13.84 -2.12 2.73
C ASN A 5 -12.39 -2.64 2.74
N GLU A 6 -11.85 -2.89 3.93
CA GLU A 6 -10.45 -3.29 4.14
C GLU A 6 -10.12 -4.64 3.50
N LEU A 7 -11.00 -5.63 3.63
CA LEU A 7 -10.77 -6.96 3.06
C LEU A 7 -10.77 -6.92 1.54
N GLN A 8 -11.69 -6.15 0.95
CA GLN A 8 -11.75 -5.99 -0.49
C GLN A 8 -10.50 -5.27 -1.01
N LEU A 9 -10.07 -4.18 -0.35
CA LEU A 9 -8.85 -3.47 -0.74
C LEU A 9 -7.60 -4.34 -0.57
N ALA A 10 -7.50 -5.10 0.53
CA ALA A 10 -6.39 -6.03 0.74
C ALA A 10 -6.30 -7.06 -0.39
N LYS A 11 -7.44 -7.66 -0.77
CA LYS A 11 -7.50 -8.57 -1.92
C LYS A 11 -7.09 -7.90 -3.23
N GLU A 12 -7.50 -6.66 -3.46
CA GLU A 12 -7.09 -5.90 -4.65
C GLU A 12 -5.58 -5.67 -4.67
N LEU A 13 -4.97 -5.25 -3.55
CA LEU A 13 -3.53 -5.03 -3.43
C LEU A 13 -2.71 -6.31 -3.62
N ILE A 14 -3.16 -7.44 -3.08
CA ILE A 14 -2.44 -8.73 -3.19
C ILE A 14 -2.38 -9.23 -4.64
N LYS A 15 -3.34 -8.88 -5.49
CA LYS A 15 -3.33 -9.26 -6.91
C LYS A 15 -2.15 -8.70 -7.70
N PHE A 16 -1.50 -7.64 -7.23
CA PHE A 16 -0.31 -7.10 -7.86
C PHE A 16 0.93 -7.91 -7.44
N PRO A 17 1.63 -8.57 -8.39
CA PRO A 17 2.83 -9.34 -8.09
C PRO A 17 4.05 -8.42 -7.95
N THR A 18 4.06 -7.62 -6.90
CA THR A 18 5.07 -6.60 -6.61
C THR A 18 6.32 -7.19 -5.96
N VAL A 19 6.85 -8.26 -6.55
CA VAL A 19 8.12 -8.84 -6.07
C VAL A 19 9.23 -7.80 -6.30
N THR A 20 9.85 -7.39 -5.19
CA THR A 20 10.80 -6.26 -5.18
C THR A 20 11.86 -6.37 -6.29
N PRO A 21 12.17 -5.32 -7.04
CA PRO A 21 11.67 -3.95 -6.98
C PRO A 21 10.53 -3.64 -8.00
N VAL A 22 9.74 -4.63 -8.39
CA VAL A 22 8.71 -4.51 -9.43
C VAL A 22 7.46 -3.81 -8.90
N ASP A 23 7.09 -2.67 -9.49
CA ASP A 23 5.87 -1.92 -9.13
C ASP A 23 4.56 -2.63 -9.58
N ALA A 24 4.58 -3.33 -10.70
CA ALA A 24 3.40 -3.98 -11.29
C ALA A 24 2.15 -3.09 -11.42
N GLY A 25 2.27 -1.76 -11.27
CA GLY A 25 1.17 -0.80 -11.34
C GLY A 25 0.46 -0.52 -10.00
N ILE A 26 0.93 -1.10 -8.89
CA ILE A 26 0.27 -0.97 -7.58
C ILE A 26 0.29 0.46 -7.03
N MET A 27 1.37 1.23 -7.25
CA MET A 27 1.44 2.62 -6.78
C MET A 27 0.40 3.49 -7.46
N LYS A 28 0.19 3.31 -8.76
CA LYS A 28 -0.87 4.02 -9.50
C LYS A 28 -2.28 3.58 -9.07
N PHE A 29 -2.46 2.32 -8.73
CA PHE A 29 -3.72 1.81 -8.19
C PHE A 29 -4.04 2.45 -6.83
N LEU A 30 -3.08 2.43 -5.89
CA LEU A 30 -3.24 3.03 -4.58
C LEU A 30 -3.47 4.55 -4.70
N GLU A 31 -2.72 5.22 -5.56
CA GLU A 31 -2.89 6.65 -5.84
C GLU A 31 -4.34 7.00 -6.20
N LYS A 32 -4.94 6.23 -7.12
CA LYS A 32 -6.35 6.45 -7.51
C LYS A 32 -7.29 6.31 -6.31
N LYS A 33 -7.09 5.28 -5.47
CA LYS A 33 -7.91 5.08 -4.25
C LYS A 33 -7.75 6.25 -3.28
N LEU A 34 -6.54 6.72 -3.03
CA LEU A 34 -6.27 7.84 -2.13
C LEU A 34 -6.86 9.16 -2.64
N LYS A 35 -6.79 9.41 -3.94
CA LYS A 35 -7.43 10.59 -4.57
C LYS A 35 -8.95 10.62 -4.36
N THR A 36 -9.63 9.48 -4.37
CA THR A 36 -11.09 9.44 -4.09
C THR A 36 -11.44 9.84 -2.65
N LEU A 37 -10.48 9.75 -1.73
CA LEU A 37 -10.60 10.18 -0.33
C LEU A 37 -10.16 11.64 -0.11
N GLY A 38 -9.72 12.34 -1.16
CA GLY A 38 -9.29 13.73 -1.10
C GLY A 38 -7.80 13.94 -0.82
N PHE A 39 -6.99 12.89 -0.83
CA PHE A 39 -5.54 13.03 -0.68
C PHE A 39 -4.91 13.76 -1.87
N LYS A 40 -3.98 14.66 -1.59
CA LYS A 40 -2.98 15.12 -2.55
C LYS A 40 -1.86 14.08 -2.59
N THR A 41 -1.53 13.59 -3.78
CA THR A 41 -0.61 12.47 -3.97
C THR A 41 0.57 12.85 -4.82
N LYS A 42 1.73 12.25 -4.56
CA LYS A 42 2.93 12.36 -5.39
C LYS A 42 3.58 10.97 -5.48
N VAL A 43 3.62 10.41 -6.68
CA VAL A 43 4.39 9.20 -6.98
C VAL A 43 5.79 9.65 -7.36
N LEU A 44 6.78 9.09 -6.70
CA LEU A 44 8.19 9.40 -6.85
C LEU A 44 8.91 8.14 -7.31
N GLU A 45 9.80 8.27 -8.29
CA GLU A 45 10.66 7.19 -8.75
C GLU A 45 12.11 7.55 -8.44
N PHE A 46 12.80 6.66 -7.74
CA PHE A 46 14.21 6.81 -7.42
C PHE A 46 15.00 5.65 -7.99
N ARG A 47 16.25 5.97 -8.39
CA ARG A 47 17.20 5.00 -8.91
C ARG A 47 18.60 5.37 -8.49
N GLU A 48 19.23 4.56 -7.66
CA GLU A 48 20.66 4.66 -7.40
C GLU A 48 21.47 3.99 -8.52
N LYS A 49 22.76 4.38 -8.61
CA LYS A 49 23.69 3.75 -9.53
C LYS A 49 23.66 2.22 -9.35
N ASP A 50 23.65 1.51 -10.45
CA ASP A 50 23.65 0.03 -10.51
C ASP A 50 22.41 -0.66 -9.87
N SER A 51 21.33 0.10 -9.63
CA SER A 51 20.07 -0.42 -9.14
C SER A 51 18.93 -0.30 -10.15
N LYS A 52 17.82 -0.99 -9.90
CA LYS A 52 16.57 -0.82 -10.66
C LYS A 52 15.77 0.37 -10.10
N PRO A 53 15.00 1.08 -10.94
CA PRO A 53 14.14 2.15 -10.45
C PRO A 53 13.03 1.59 -9.54
N VAL A 54 12.70 2.31 -8.49
CA VAL A 54 11.65 1.99 -7.53
C VAL A 54 10.67 3.14 -7.43
N LYS A 55 9.38 2.82 -7.50
CA LYS A 55 8.31 3.78 -7.25
C LYS A 55 7.91 3.78 -5.79
N ASN A 56 7.71 4.97 -5.27
CA ASN A 56 7.20 5.25 -3.94
C ASN A 56 6.03 6.22 -4.06
N ILE A 57 5.16 6.28 -3.06
CA ILE A 57 4.08 7.25 -3.03
C ILE A 57 4.06 7.97 -1.70
N TYR A 58 3.99 9.31 -1.77
CA TYR A 58 3.60 10.15 -0.65
C TYR A 58 2.21 10.72 -0.92
N ALA A 59 1.35 10.64 0.08
CA ALA A 59 0.00 11.16 0.01
C ALA A 59 -0.34 11.91 1.30
N ARG A 60 -1.03 13.05 1.20
CA ARG A 60 -1.45 13.85 2.36
C ARG A 60 -2.87 14.37 2.22
N LEU A 61 -3.64 14.19 3.28
CA LEU A 61 -4.99 14.72 3.47
C LEU A 61 -4.95 15.77 4.58
N GLY A 62 -5.51 16.96 4.31
CA GLY A 62 -5.35 18.11 5.20
C GLY A 62 -4.01 18.84 5.00
N ASN A 63 -3.90 20.05 5.56
CA ASN A 63 -2.73 20.93 5.39
C ASN A 63 -2.24 21.58 6.69
N LYS A 64 -2.88 21.24 7.81
CA LYS A 64 -2.52 21.78 9.14
C LYS A 64 -1.70 20.76 9.92
N GLY A 65 -1.02 21.23 10.96
CA GLY A 65 -0.45 20.37 11.99
C GLY A 65 -1.46 20.09 13.11
N PRO A 66 -1.23 19.03 13.90
CA PRO A 66 -0.21 18.00 13.72
C PRO A 66 -0.47 17.09 12.50
N ASN A 67 0.59 16.43 12.01
CA ASN A 67 0.49 15.44 10.94
C ASN A 67 0.68 14.03 11.50
N PHE A 68 -0.28 13.15 11.27
CA PHE A 68 -0.14 11.73 11.53
C PHE A 68 0.30 11.03 10.24
N CYS A 69 1.51 10.45 10.24
CA CYS A 69 2.05 9.77 9.08
C CYS A 69 2.07 8.26 9.29
N TYR A 70 1.42 7.52 8.40
CA TYR A 70 1.54 6.08 8.28
C TYR A 70 2.63 5.75 7.27
N ALA A 71 3.63 4.96 7.68
CA ALA A 71 4.68 4.46 6.81
C ALA A 71 4.53 2.96 6.59
N GLY A 72 4.83 2.48 5.37
CA GLY A 72 4.75 1.07 5.01
C GLY A 72 5.29 0.80 3.62
N HIS A 73 5.16 -0.45 3.16
CA HIS A 73 5.62 -0.87 1.84
C HIS A 73 4.59 -1.74 1.10
N LEU A 74 4.69 -1.76 -0.23
CA LEU A 74 3.82 -2.54 -1.10
C LEU A 74 4.57 -3.61 -1.91
N ASP A 75 5.89 -3.59 -1.87
CA ASP A 75 6.69 -4.69 -2.40
C ASP A 75 6.60 -5.92 -1.48
N VAL A 76 6.97 -7.05 -2.04
CA VAL A 76 6.92 -8.35 -1.36
C VAL A 76 8.11 -9.21 -1.76
N VAL A 77 8.52 -10.11 -0.88
CA VAL A 77 9.49 -11.16 -1.24
C VAL A 77 8.91 -12.13 -2.27
N PRO A 78 9.76 -12.89 -3.00
CA PRO A 78 9.30 -13.94 -3.89
C PRO A 78 8.34 -14.93 -3.22
N ALA A 79 7.41 -15.48 -4.00
CA ALA A 79 6.44 -16.44 -3.48
C ALA A 79 7.07 -17.76 -2.98
N GLY A 80 8.28 -18.09 -3.44
CA GLY A 80 8.90 -19.37 -3.19
C GLY A 80 8.29 -20.48 -4.06
N ASN A 81 8.33 -21.71 -3.57
CA ASN A 81 7.77 -22.84 -4.29
C ASN A 81 6.23 -22.78 -4.31
N LEU A 82 5.66 -22.70 -5.50
CA LEU A 82 4.20 -22.59 -5.66
C LEU A 82 3.44 -23.83 -5.18
N LYS A 83 4.09 -24.98 -5.07
CA LYS A 83 3.48 -26.23 -4.55
C LYS A 83 3.20 -26.15 -3.04
N ASP A 84 3.87 -25.26 -2.33
CA ASP A 84 3.69 -25.07 -0.88
C ASP A 84 2.49 -24.18 -0.54
N TRP A 85 1.86 -23.59 -1.57
CA TRP A 85 0.71 -22.72 -1.42
C TRP A 85 -0.60 -23.47 -1.60
N THR A 86 -1.56 -23.24 -0.71
CA THR A 86 -2.94 -23.77 -0.82
C THR A 86 -3.82 -22.98 -1.80
N VAL A 87 -3.33 -21.82 -2.27
CA VAL A 87 -3.93 -20.95 -3.28
C VAL A 87 -2.80 -20.30 -4.09
N ASN A 88 -3.11 -19.76 -5.26
CA ASN A 88 -2.12 -18.94 -5.96
C ASN A 88 -1.77 -17.70 -5.11
N PRO A 89 -0.49 -17.40 -4.82
CA PRO A 89 -0.08 -16.30 -3.94
C PRO A 89 -0.58 -14.92 -4.38
N PHE A 90 -0.83 -14.70 -5.67
CA PHE A 90 -1.36 -13.45 -6.23
C PHE A 90 -2.83 -13.53 -6.67
N LYS A 91 -3.53 -14.61 -6.29
CA LYS A 91 -4.99 -14.75 -6.40
C LYS A 91 -5.57 -14.99 -5.00
N PRO A 92 -5.66 -13.93 -4.17
CA PRO A 92 -5.99 -14.07 -2.76
C PRO A 92 -7.38 -14.68 -2.54
N SER A 93 -7.49 -15.53 -1.55
CA SER A 93 -8.77 -16.08 -1.12
C SER A 93 -8.91 -16.05 0.40
N VAL A 94 -10.15 -16.12 0.87
CA VAL A 94 -10.43 -16.27 2.30
C VAL A 94 -10.83 -17.72 2.55
N LYS A 95 -10.12 -18.39 3.46
CA LYS A 95 -10.42 -19.75 3.89
C LYS A 95 -10.43 -19.80 5.41
N LYS A 96 -11.50 -20.32 6.01
CA LYS A 96 -11.64 -20.45 7.48
C LYS A 96 -11.38 -19.13 8.24
N GLY A 97 -11.79 -17.99 7.67
CA GLY A 97 -11.58 -16.67 8.28
C GLY A 97 -10.22 -16.04 8.02
N TYR A 98 -9.29 -16.71 7.34
CA TYR A 98 -7.96 -16.19 7.04
C TYR A 98 -7.85 -15.73 5.59
N LEU A 99 -7.31 -14.54 5.37
CA LEU A 99 -6.90 -14.05 4.04
C LEU A 99 -5.55 -14.66 3.67
N ILE A 100 -5.51 -15.43 2.60
CA ILE A 100 -4.32 -16.12 2.12
C ILE A 100 -3.85 -15.48 0.82
N GLY A 101 -2.55 -15.08 0.77
CA GLY A 101 -1.89 -14.50 -0.38
C GLY A 101 -0.54 -13.90 -0.03
N ARG A 102 0.37 -13.72 -0.98
CA ARG A 102 1.68 -13.09 -0.75
C ARG A 102 1.49 -11.62 -0.42
N GLY A 103 2.10 -11.17 0.69
CA GLY A 103 1.94 -9.82 1.23
C GLY A 103 0.65 -9.61 2.04
N ALA A 104 -0.15 -10.67 2.31
CA ALA A 104 -1.32 -10.54 3.15
C ALA A 104 -0.96 -10.10 4.58
N ASN A 105 0.06 -10.71 5.17
CA ASN A 105 0.52 -10.36 6.52
C ASN A 105 1.53 -9.21 6.50
N ASP A 106 2.40 -9.18 5.49
CA ASP A 106 3.48 -8.22 5.34
C ASP A 106 3.45 -7.61 3.92
N MET A 107 3.00 -6.33 3.77
CA MET A 107 2.10 -5.70 4.75
C MET A 107 0.87 -5.07 4.09
N LYS A 108 0.42 -5.63 2.94
CA LYS A 108 -0.69 -5.08 2.13
C LYS A 108 -2.00 -4.97 2.90
N SER A 109 -2.27 -5.91 3.83
CA SER A 109 -3.50 -5.83 4.66
C SER A 109 -3.44 -4.68 5.66
N SER A 110 -2.28 -4.38 6.24
CA SER A 110 -2.11 -3.24 7.15
C SER A 110 -2.38 -1.92 6.43
N ILE A 111 -1.88 -1.78 5.19
CA ILE A 111 -2.16 -0.61 4.35
C ILE A 111 -3.66 -0.53 4.04
N ALA A 112 -4.30 -1.64 3.69
CA ALA A 112 -5.74 -1.68 3.40
C ALA A 112 -6.57 -1.30 4.63
N ALA A 113 -6.21 -1.78 5.82
CA ALA A 113 -6.85 -1.45 7.07
C ALA A 113 -6.72 0.04 7.41
N PHE A 114 -5.50 0.60 7.23
CA PHE A 114 -5.29 2.03 7.44
C PHE A 114 -6.11 2.90 6.47
N VAL A 115 -6.11 2.59 5.17
CA VAL A 115 -6.89 3.33 4.17
C VAL A 115 -8.39 3.21 4.44
N SER A 116 -8.88 2.05 4.86
CA SER A 116 -10.27 1.84 5.28
C SER A 116 -10.61 2.70 6.50
N ALA A 117 -9.75 2.70 7.53
CA ALA A 117 -9.93 3.53 8.73
C ALA A 117 -10.03 5.02 8.38
N VAL A 118 -9.13 5.51 7.51
CA VAL A 118 -9.16 6.90 7.04
C VAL A 118 -10.45 7.17 6.25
N SER A 119 -10.89 6.26 5.38
CA SER A 119 -12.12 6.44 4.62
C SER A 119 -13.35 6.56 5.52
N ASN A 120 -13.41 5.75 6.59
CA ASN A 120 -14.46 5.83 7.61
C ASN A 120 -14.40 7.13 8.42
N PHE A 121 -13.18 7.58 8.76
CA PHE A 121 -12.98 8.85 9.46
C PHE A 121 -13.48 10.04 8.62
N VAL A 122 -13.08 10.11 7.35
CA VAL A 122 -13.48 11.20 6.43
C VAL A 122 -14.99 11.17 6.13
N ALA A 123 -15.59 9.98 6.07
CA ALA A 123 -17.04 9.87 5.89
C ALA A 123 -17.82 10.43 7.08
N LYS A 124 -17.28 10.30 8.31
CA LYS A 124 -17.90 10.80 9.55
C LYS A 124 -17.55 12.25 9.85
N LYS A 125 -16.32 12.67 9.56
CA LYS A 125 -15.81 14.02 9.83
C LYS A 125 -15.31 14.66 8.54
N ARG A 126 -16.10 15.63 8.02
CA ARG A 126 -15.72 16.37 6.81
C ARG A 126 -14.56 17.32 7.03
N GLU A 127 -14.41 17.83 8.24
CA GLU A 127 -13.35 18.75 8.64
C GLU A 127 -12.66 18.23 9.91
N PHE A 128 -11.34 18.33 9.93
CA PHE A 128 -10.52 18.04 11.09
C PHE A 128 -9.31 18.98 11.15
N ASN A 129 -8.85 19.24 12.35
CA ASN A 129 -7.72 20.14 12.59
C ASN A 129 -6.42 19.32 12.64
N GLY A 130 -5.74 19.23 11.52
CA GLY A 130 -4.53 18.44 11.36
C GLY A 130 -4.34 17.95 9.93
N SER A 131 -3.53 16.92 9.77
CA SER A 131 -3.35 16.20 8.51
C SER A 131 -3.02 14.73 8.75
N ILE A 132 -3.37 13.91 7.78
CA ILE A 132 -3.03 12.49 7.71
C ILE A 132 -2.20 12.27 6.45
N SER A 133 -1.09 11.57 6.57
CA SER A 133 -0.25 11.24 5.42
C SER A 133 0.12 9.77 5.37
N LEU A 134 0.44 9.30 4.15
CA LEU A 134 1.00 7.98 3.90
C LEU A 134 2.33 8.17 3.17
N LEU A 135 3.33 7.43 3.61
CA LEU A 135 4.61 7.23 2.94
C LEU A 135 4.72 5.73 2.64
N ILE A 136 4.51 5.34 1.39
CA ILE A 136 4.53 3.94 0.99
C ILE A 136 5.65 3.70 0.01
N THR A 137 6.54 2.76 0.33
CA THR A 137 7.69 2.43 -0.49
C THR A 137 7.48 1.14 -1.29
N GLY A 138 8.32 0.96 -2.31
CA GLY A 138 8.36 -0.25 -3.14
C GLY A 138 9.70 -0.98 -3.07
N ASP A 139 10.53 -0.75 -2.05
CA ASP A 139 11.87 -1.34 -1.87
C ASP A 139 12.19 -1.52 -0.38
N GLU A 140 11.29 -2.13 0.37
CA GLU A 140 11.56 -2.49 1.76
C GLU A 140 12.12 -3.91 1.85
N GLU A 141 11.56 -4.83 1.08
CA GLU A 141 11.87 -6.26 1.05
C GLU A 141 13.11 -6.60 0.20
N GLY A 142 13.82 -5.60 -0.30
CA GLY A 142 14.99 -5.75 -1.16
C GLY A 142 16.22 -5.06 -0.61
N VAL A 143 16.91 -4.32 -1.48
CA VAL A 143 18.15 -3.61 -1.12
C VAL A 143 17.88 -2.38 -0.25
N ALA A 144 16.64 -1.88 -0.24
CA ALA A 144 16.14 -0.76 0.56
C ALA A 144 16.90 0.58 0.35
N ILE A 145 17.45 0.80 -0.85
CA ILE A 145 18.22 2.02 -1.18
C ILE A 145 17.41 3.07 -1.94
N ASN A 146 16.32 2.68 -2.59
CA ASN A 146 15.46 3.56 -3.39
C ASN A 146 14.06 3.77 -2.75
N GLY A 147 13.88 3.32 -1.52
CA GLY A 147 12.64 3.45 -0.73
C GLY A 147 12.71 4.56 0.30
N THR A 148 12.43 4.22 1.57
CA THR A 148 12.34 5.16 2.71
C THR A 148 13.59 6.00 2.95
N LYS A 149 14.74 5.57 2.47
CA LYS A 149 16.01 6.29 2.60
C LYS A 149 16.08 7.59 1.75
N LYS A 150 15.15 7.75 0.79
CA LYS A 150 15.05 8.92 -0.11
C LYS A 150 14.06 9.94 0.40
#